data_50bda26ae4e5596763f5804aff97f311
#
_entry.id   50bda26ae4e5596763f5804aff97f311
#
_cell.length_a   1.000
_cell.length_b   1.000
_cell.length_c   1.000
_cell.angle_alpha   90.00
_cell.angle_beta   90.00
_cell.angle_gamma   90.00
#
_symmetry.space_group_name_H-M   'P 1'
#
loop_
_entity.id
_entity.type
_entity.pdbx_description
1 polymer ?
#
loop_
_entity_poly.entity_id
_entity_poly.type
_entity_poly.pdbx_seq_one_letter_code
_entity_poly.pdbx_strand_id
1 'polypeptide(L)'
;MKVLPFLPSLPLPPPLGPGPRPTGPSGALLKATALELVALTAHVLLYPTGITGERRNAPCPAEPSTATTGPAATGRASARTPARAPAPPAGEEPPPVVLVHGFIDNRSVFVLLRRALAQRGHRHVESLNYSPLTCDIRTAAELFGRHVEEICARTGHQEIDIVGHSLGGLIARYYVQRLGGDQRVRTLVTLGTPHSGTAVAPLASAHPIVRQMRTGSAPIEELRLPAPGCRTRFVSFWGELDRVIVPPEAARIDHPDLDAENVRVTGIGHLALPVHPTVVAAIREALEESGGPATGPAKDAGAA
;
A
#
# COMPACT_ATOMS: atom_id res chain seq x y z
N MET A 1 13.32 -79.30 5.34
CA MET A 1 12.06 -78.59 5.08
C MET A 1 11.98 -77.44 6.08
N LYS A 2 12.19 -76.18 5.62
CA LYS A 2 12.07 -74.98 6.47
C LYS A 2 10.66 -74.39 6.24
N VAL A 3 9.87 -74.35 7.28
CA VAL A 3 8.53 -73.81 7.29
C VAL A 3 8.67 -72.28 7.42
N LEU A 4 8.11 -71.53 6.48
CA LEU A 4 8.04 -70.02 6.52
C LEU A 4 6.94 -69.61 7.53
N PRO A 5 7.18 -68.56 8.34
CA PRO A 5 6.19 -68.07 9.29
C PRO A 5 5.08 -67.29 8.56
N PHE A 6 3.86 -67.52 9.02
CA PHE A 6 2.61 -66.86 8.61
C PHE A 6 2.70 -65.35 8.87
N LEU A 7 2.53 -64.54 7.83
CA LEU A 7 2.36 -63.08 7.95
C LEU A 7 0.91 -62.79 8.36
N PRO A 8 0.66 -61.95 9.40
CA PRO A 8 -0.69 -61.54 9.76
C PRO A 8 -1.26 -60.62 8.66
N SER A 9 -2.47 -60.95 8.22
CA SER A 9 -3.25 -60.12 7.29
C SER A 9 -3.59 -58.79 7.93
N LEU A 10 -3.11 -57.69 7.33
CA LEU A 10 -3.50 -56.32 7.69
C LEU A 10 -4.99 -56.11 7.35
N PRO A 11 -5.79 -55.49 8.23
CA PRO A 11 -7.18 -55.17 7.93
C PRO A 11 -7.26 -54.16 6.80
N LEU A 12 -8.13 -54.41 5.81
CA LEU A 12 -8.45 -53.46 4.74
C LEU A 12 -9.02 -52.17 5.34
N PRO A 13 -8.61 -50.99 4.86
CA PRO A 13 -9.21 -49.72 5.28
C PRO A 13 -10.69 -49.73 4.91
N PRO A 14 -11.55 -49.08 5.73
CA PRO A 14 -12.97 -48.97 5.43
C PRO A 14 -13.20 -48.20 4.10
N PRO A 15 -14.29 -48.51 3.37
CA PRO A 15 -14.61 -47.81 2.12
C PRO A 15 -14.77 -46.32 2.39
N LEU A 16 -14.08 -45.49 1.59
CA LEU A 16 -14.23 -44.05 1.60
C LEU A 16 -15.71 -43.74 1.37
N GLY A 17 -16.35 -43.15 2.35
CA GLY A 17 -17.71 -42.60 2.22
C GLY A 17 -17.79 -41.62 1.07
N PRO A 18 -19.00 -41.34 0.52
CA PRO A 18 -19.15 -40.39 -0.58
C PRO A 18 -18.55 -39.04 -0.14
N GLY A 19 -17.48 -38.63 -0.83
CA GLY A 19 -16.85 -37.33 -0.62
C GLY A 19 -17.86 -36.19 -0.74
N PRO A 20 -17.62 -35.03 -0.08
CA PRO A 20 -18.52 -33.91 -0.17
C PRO A 20 -18.78 -33.57 -1.64
N ARG A 21 -20.04 -33.48 -2.01
CA ARG A 21 -20.44 -33.06 -3.36
C ARG A 21 -19.86 -31.69 -3.62
N PRO A 22 -19.27 -31.41 -4.80
CA PRO A 22 -18.80 -30.07 -5.12
C PRO A 22 -19.99 -29.12 -5.07
N THR A 23 -20.04 -28.32 -4.02
CA THR A 23 -20.98 -27.19 -3.95
C THR A 23 -20.52 -26.21 -5.00
N GLY A 24 -21.43 -25.83 -5.92
CA GLY A 24 -21.14 -24.80 -6.93
C GLY A 24 -20.62 -23.52 -6.27
N PRO A 25 -19.96 -22.63 -7.04
CA PRO A 25 -19.35 -21.44 -6.50
C PRO A 25 -20.38 -20.65 -5.69
N SER A 26 -20.01 -20.30 -4.44
CA SER A 26 -20.91 -19.53 -3.58
C SER A 26 -21.23 -18.19 -4.23
N GLY A 27 -22.45 -17.65 -4.01
CA GLY A 27 -22.83 -16.34 -4.57
C GLY A 27 -21.86 -15.21 -4.22
N ALA A 28 -21.18 -15.32 -3.06
CA ALA A 28 -20.10 -14.39 -2.66
C ALA A 28 -18.88 -14.50 -3.57
N LEU A 29 -18.49 -15.72 -3.95
CA LEU A 29 -17.35 -15.95 -4.85
C LEU A 29 -17.65 -15.43 -6.27
N LEU A 30 -18.88 -15.61 -6.77
CA LEU A 30 -19.29 -15.07 -8.07
C LEU A 30 -19.25 -13.55 -8.06
N LYS A 31 -19.77 -12.91 -7.00
CA LYS A 31 -19.72 -11.44 -6.86
C LYS A 31 -18.29 -10.93 -6.79
N ALA A 32 -17.42 -11.57 -5.99
CA ALA A 32 -16.02 -11.20 -5.90
C ALA A 32 -15.30 -11.34 -7.25
N THR A 33 -15.51 -12.44 -7.97
CA THR A 33 -14.92 -12.64 -9.31
C THR A 33 -15.41 -11.58 -10.32
N ALA A 34 -16.70 -11.22 -10.28
CA ALA A 34 -17.25 -10.16 -11.14
C ALA A 34 -16.61 -8.80 -10.79
N LEU A 35 -16.45 -8.49 -9.50
CA LEU A 35 -15.81 -7.26 -9.05
C LEU A 35 -14.33 -7.19 -9.47
N GLU A 36 -13.59 -8.29 -9.34
CA GLU A 36 -12.21 -8.39 -9.83
C GLU A 36 -12.09 -8.16 -11.33
N LEU A 37 -13.04 -8.73 -12.12
CA LEU A 37 -13.07 -8.52 -13.57
C LEU A 37 -13.36 -7.06 -13.93
N VAL A 38 -14.28 -6.40 -13.22
CA VAL A 38 -14.57 -4.96 -13.38
C VAL A 38 -13.33 -4.14 -12.99
N ALA A 39 -12.69 -4.45 -11.88
CA ALA A 39 -11.47 -3.78 -11.45
C ALA A 39 -10.34 -3.96 -12.49
N LEU A 40 -10.13 -5.17 -12.99
CA LEU A 40 -9.14 -5.46 -14.05
C LEU A 40 -9.44 -4.66 -15.33
N THR A 41 -10.72 -4.62 -15.75
CA THR A 41 -11.12 -3.86 -16.94
C THR A 41 -10.84 -2.36 -16.73
N ALA A 42 -11.20 -1.83 -15.58
CA ALA A 42 -10.90 -0.43 -15.23
C ALA A 42 -9.38 -0.15 -15.20
N HIS A 43 -8.59 -1.06 -14.67
CA HIS A 43 -7.12 -0.99 -14.70
C HIS A 43 -6.59 -0.89 -16.13
N VAL A 44 -7.02 -1.78 -17.02
CA VAL A 44 -6.59 -1.80 -18.43
C VAL A 44 -6.98 -0.49 -19.14
N LEU A 45 -8.21 -0.01 -18.93
CA LEU A 45 -8.71 1.22 -19.56
C LEU A 45 -8.00 2.48 -19.03
N LEU A 46 -7.69 2.53 -17.73
CA LEU A 46 -7.03 3.68 -17.10
C LEU A 46 -5.51 3.61 -17.18
N TYR A 47 -4.93 2.44 -17.51
CA TYR A 47 -3.48 2.23 -17.54
C TYR A 47 -2.71 3.30 -18.33
N PRO A 48 -3.16 3.71 -19.55
CA PRO A 48 -2.46 4.75 -20.30
C PRO A 48 -2.36 6.08 -19.57
N THR A 49 -3.34 6.42 -18.73
CA THR A 49 -3.35 7.70 -17.97
C THR A 49 -2.30 7.73 -16.87
N GLY A 50 -1.85 6.56 -16.40
CA GLY A 50 -0.82 6.42 -15.38
C GLY A 50 0.63 6.43 -15.89
N ILE A 51 0.85 6.31 -17.21
CA ILE A 51 2.20 6.23 -17.80
C ILE A 51 2.88 7.60 -17.85
N THR A 52 2.12 8.67 -18.11
CA THR A 52 2.67 10.03 -18.17
C THR A 52 3.11 10.50 -16.79
N GLY A 53 4.32 11.11 -16.68
CA GLY A 53 4.79 11.67 -15.41
C GLY A 53 3.79 12.66 -14.80
N GLU A 54 3.68 12.69 -13.47
CA GLU A 54 2.95 13.77 -12.81
C GLU A 54 3.57 15.10 -13.22
N ARG A 55 2.72 16.05 -13.63
CA ARG A 55 3.18 17.44 -13.74
C ARG A 55 3.48 17.88 -12.32
N ARG A 56 4.76 17.90 -11.96
CA ARG A 56 5.21 18.53 -10.74
C ARG A 56 4.78 19.98 -10.83
N ASN A 57 3.97 20.48 -9.90
CA ASN A 57 3.77 21.91 -9.74
C ASN A 57 5.15 22.46 -9.41
N ALA A 58 5.82 23.05 -10.39
CA ALA A 58 7.11 23.70 -10.18
C ALA A 58 6.91 24.75 -9.06
N PRO A 59 7.78 24.78 -8.05
CA PRO A 59 7.78 25.91 -7.13
C PRO A 59 7.98 27.18 -7.98
N CYS A 60 7.15 28.18 -7.71
CA CYS A 60 7.31 29.50 -8.32
C CYS A 60 8.74 29.96 -8.08
N PRO A 61 9.53 30.34 -9.12
CA PRO A 61 10.89 30.79 -8.92
C PRO A 61 10.87 31.97 -7.93
N ALA A 62 11.63 31.86 -6.85
CA ALA A 62 11.88 32.97 -5.97
C ALA A 62 12.57 34.06 -6.82
N GLU A 63 11.96 35.22 -6.94
CA GLU A 63 12.56 36.36 -7.61
C GLU A 63 13.87 36.74 -6.90
N PRO A 64 14.97 36.96 -7.65
CA PRO A 64 16.19 37.42 -7.04
C PRO A 64 15.95 38.85 -6.52
N SER A 65 16.09 39.03 -5.22
CA SER A 65 16.12 40.36 -4.57
C SER A 65 17.34 41.13 -5.07
N THR A 66 17.20 41.95 -6.12
CA THR A 66 18.17 42.99 -6.46
C THR A 66 17.67 44.31 -5.90
N ALA A 67 18.26 44.72 -4.78
CA ALA A 67 18.21 46.09 -4.35
C ALA A 67 19.02 46.94 -5.34
N THR A 68 18.34 47.81 -6.10
CA THR A 68 18.97 48.91 -6.81
C THR A 68 18.09 50.12 -6.67
N THR A 69 18.62 51.12 -5.99
CA THR A 69 18.12 52.49 -5.82
C THR A 69 18.17 53.26 -7.15
N GLY A 70 17.06 54.00 -7.47
CA GLY A 70 17.05 55.03 -8.50
C GLY A 70 15.64 55.41 -9.00
N PRO A 71 15.36 56.67 -9.42
CA PRO A 71 14.17 57.40 -9.04
C PRO A 71 13.02 57.40 -10.06
N ALA A 72 11.85 57.66 -9.51
CA ALA A 72 10.56 58.08 -10.07
C ALA A 72 10.36 58.24 -11.58
N ALA A 73 9.32 57.55 -12.12
CA ALA A 73 8.45 58.03 -13.21
C ALA A 73 7.08 57.36 -13.19
N THR A 74 6.08 58.17 -12.92
CA THR A 74 4.67 58.25 -13.41
C THR A 74 3.98 57.01 -13.99
N GLY A 75 2.96 56.52 -13.27
CA GLY A 75 1.63 56.24 -13.74
C GLY A 75 1.35 55.23 -14.84
N ARG A 76 0.87 54.02 -14.42
CA ARG A 76 -0.20 53.34 -15.15
C ARG A 76 -0.86 52.28 -14.25
N ALA A 77 -2.20 52.26 -14.25
CA ALA A 77 -3.00 51.36 -13.46
C ALA A 77 -2.66 49.88 -13.72
N SER A 78 -2.18 49.19 -12.71
CA SER A 78 -1.93 47.76 -12.73
C SER A 78 -3.14 47.01 -12.21
N ALA A 79 -3.64 46.08 -12.99
CA ALA A 79 -4.70 45.17 -12.59
C ALA A 79 -4.26 44.40 -11.32
N ARG A 80 -5.10 44.46 -10.29
CA ARG A 80 -4.90 43.73 -9.03
C ARG A 80 -4.92 42.23 -9.31
N THR A 81 -3.76 41.59 -9.25
CA THR A 81 -3.65 40.15 -9.03
C THR A 81 -4.28 39.83 -7.66
N PRO A 82 -5.21 38.87 -7.56
CA PRO A 82 -5.75 38.52 -6.26
C PRO A 82 -4.61 38.00 -5.37
N ALA A 83 -4.45 38.63 -4.21
CA ALA A 83 -3.50 38.22 -3.19
C ALA A 83 -3.75 36.74 -2.83
N ARG A 84 -2.74 35.90 -2.99
CA ARG A 84 -2.74 34.51 -2.49
C ARG A 84 -2.96 34.58 -0.98
N ALA A 85 -4.00 33.88 -0.49
CA ALA A 85 -4.22 33.75 0.94
C ALA A 85 -2.92 33.22 1.61
N PRO A 86 -2.58 33.75 2.81
CA PRO A 86 -1.43 33.24 3.55
C PRO A 86 -1.57 31.74 3.76
N ALA A 87 -0.46 30.99 3.59
CA ALA A 87 -0.43 29.57 3.91
C ALA A 87 -0.84 29.38 5.39
N PRO A 88 -1.68 28.40 5.73
CA PRO A 88 -2.01 28.09 7.11
C PRO A 88 -0.75 27.80 7.91
N PRO A 89 -0.73 28.08 9.22
CA PRO A 89 0.44 27.80 10.06
C PRO A 89 0.78 26.30 10.00
N ALA A 90 2.08 25.99 10.02
CA ALA A 90 2.58 24.61 10.04
C ALA A 90 2.01 23.89 11.28
N GLY A 91 1.03 23.00 11.08
CA GLY A 91 0.32 22.30 12.15
C GLY A 91 -1.16 22.00 11.82
N GLU A 92 -1.76 22.70 10.85
CA GLU A 92 -3.17 22.50 10.46
C GLU A 92 -3.33 21.73 9.13
N GLU A 93 -2.27 21.53 8.37
CA GLU A 93 -2.35 20.80 7.11
C GLU A 93 -2.02 19.32 7.31
N PRO A 94 -2.87 18.39 6.82
CA PRO A 94 -2.59 16.95 6.91
C PRO A 94 -1.25 16.62 6.25
N PRO A 95 -0.50 15.64 6.78
CA PRO A 95 0.75 15.19 6.19
C PRO A 95 0.59 14.77 4.71
N PRO A 96 1.65 14.90 3.89
CA PRO A 96 1.64 14.37 2.54
C PRO A 96 1.32 12.87 2.51
N VAL A 97 0.52 12.42 1.53
CA VAL A 97 0.20 11.02 1.32
C VAL A 97 0.89 10.51 0.06
N VAL A 98 1.68 9.46 0.21
CA VAL A 98 2.38 8.81 -0.90
C VAL A 98 1.72 7.48 -1.24
N LEU A 99 1.31 7.32 -2.50
CA LEU A 99 0.63 6.14 -3.01
C LEU A 99 1.60 5.30 -3.84
N VAL A 100 1.75 4.01 -3.50
CA VAL A 100 2.72 3.09 -4.10
C VAL A 100 2.00 1.88 -4.68
N HIS A 101 1.98 1.76 -6.01
CA HIS A 101 1.22 0.73 -6.73
C HIS A 101 1.86 -0.67 -6.69
N GLY A 102 1.12 -1.69 -7.16
CA GLY A 102 1.57 -3.09 -7.26
C GLY A 102 2.51 -3.36 -8.44
N PHE A 103 2.86 -4.65 -8.64
CA PHE A 103 3.86 -5.07 -9.63
C PHE A 103 3.50 -4.73 -11.09
N ILE A 104 2.26 -5.01 -11.50
CA ILE A 104 1.79 -4.78 -12.88
C ILE A 104 0.94 -3.52 -13.02
N ASP A 105 0.77 -2.78 -11.93
CA ASP A 105 -0.04 -1.58 -11.87
C ASP A 105 0.77 -0.33 -12.22
N ASN A 106 0.09 0.79 -12.24
CA ASN A 106 0.67 2.11 -12.19
C ASN A 106 -0.22 3.03 -11.33
N ARG A 107 0.11 4.30 -11.24
CA ARG A 107 -0.62 5.26 -10.41
C ARG A 107 -2.13 5.38 -10.69
N SER A 108 -2.62 4.90 -11.83
CA SER A 108 -4.05 4.97 -12.17
C SER A 108 -4.94 4.16 -11.24
N VAL A 109 -4.39 3.12 -10.58
CA VAL A 109 -5.10 2.30 -9.59
C VAL A 109 -5.64 3.13 -8.43
N PHE A 110 -4.99 4.24 -8.10
CA PHE A 110 -5.34 5.11 -6.99
C PHE A 110 -6.20 6.32 -7.36
N VAL A 111 -6.76 6.40 -8.57
CA VAL A 111 -7.50 7.58 -9.02
C VAL A 111 -8.69 7.93 -8.09
N LEU A 112 -9.41 6.90 -7.61
CA LEU A 112 -10.53 7.10 -6.68
C LEU A 112 -10.06 7.51 -5.28
N LEU A 113 -9.00 6.88 -4.77
CA LEU A 113 -8.42 7.21 -3.48
C LEU A 113 -7.84 8.64 -3.49
N ARG A 114 -7.09 9.01 -4.52
CA ARG A 114 -6.59 10.39 -4.67
C ARG A 114 -7.71 11.42 -4.63
N ARG A 115 -8.80 11.17 -5.35
CA ARG A 115 -9.96 12.05 -5.35
C ARG A 115 -10.59 12.14 -3.97
N ALA A 116 -10.74 11.02 -3.27
CA ALA A 116 -11.32 10.98 -1.94
C ALA A 116 -10.46 11.72 -0.91
N LEU A 117 -9.13 11.57 -0.97
CA LEU A 117 -8.18 12.30 -0.10
C LEU A 117 -8.20 13.80 -0.40
N ALA A 118 -8.19 14.20 -1.67
CA ALA A 118 -8.26 15.61 -2.06
C ALA A 118 -9.55 16.29 -1.55
N GLN A 119 -10.69 15.59 -1.56
CA GLN A 119 -11.96 16.09 -1.01
C GLN A 119 -11.93 16.32 0.50
N ARG A 120 -10.98 15.73 1.23
CA ARG A 120 -10.76 15.87 2.67
C ARG A 120 -9.63 16.83 3.03
N GLY A 121 -9.12 17.60 2.08
CA GLY A 121 -8.13 18.63 2.32
C GLY A 121 -6.68 18.18 2.23
N HIS A 122 -6.39 16.90 1.87
CA HIS A 122 -5.03 16.49 1.56
C HIS A 122 -4.55 17.18 0.28
N ARG A 123 -3.67 18.17 0.42
CA ARG A 123 -3.14 18.95 -0.72
C ARG A 123 -1.98 18.25 -1.41
N HIS A 124 -1.23 17.47 -0.65
CA HIS A 124 -0.04 16.76 -1.12
C HIS A 124 -0.34 15.25 -1.19
N VAL A 125 -0.92 14.81 -2.31
CA VAL A 125 -1.14 13.40 -2.59
C VAL A 125 -0.36 13.04 -3.85
N GLU A 126 0.71 12.27 -3.68
CA GLU A 126 1.61 11.87 -4.76
C GLU A 126 1.51 10.37 -5.02
N SER A 127 1.55 9.99 -6.29
CA SER A 127 1.58 8.59 -6.69
C SER A 127 2.90 8.32 -7.37
N LEU A 128 3.64 7.37 -6.82
CA LEU A 128 4.92 6.97 -7.39
C LEU A 128 4.74 5.91 -8.46
N ASN A 129 5.37 6.14 -9.60
CA ASN A 129 5.65 5.09 -10.56
C ASN A 129 7.10 4.66 -10.38
N TYR A 130 7.32 3.46 -9.87
CA TYR A 130 8.64 2.84 -9.93
C TYR A 130 8.78 2.00 -11.19
N SER A 131 9.99 1.88 -11.68
CA SER A 131 10.24 1.11 -12.90
C SER A 131 9.97 -0.38 -12.65
N PRO A 132 9.17 -1.05 -13.49
CA PRO A 132 9.05 -2.50 -13.44
C PRO A 132 10.38 -3.22 -13.73
N LEU A 133 11.37 -2.51 -14.26
CA LEU A 133 12.74 -3.02 -14.45
C LEU A 133 13.56 -3.03 -13.16
N THR A 134 13.06 -2.43 -12.07
CA THR A 134 13.68 -2.57 -10.75
C THR A 134 13.46 -4.01 -10.28
N CYS A 135 14.52 -4.80 -10.26
CA CYS A 135 14.44 -6.23 -10.02
C CYS A 135 14.67 -6.63 -8.55
N ASP A 136 14.81 -5.65 -7.64
CA ASP A 136 15.14 -5.88 -6.24
C ASP A 136 14.35 -4.99 -5.31
N ILE A 137 13.74 -5.59 -4.25
CA ILE A 137 12.89 -4.89 -3.28
C ILE A 137 13.72 -3.89 -2.45
N ARG A 138 14.95 -4.23 -2.08
CA ARG A 138 15.83 -3.35 -1.29
C ARG A 138 16.18 -2.11 -2.08
N THR A 139 16.62 -2.29 -3.32
CA THR A 139 16.91 -1.19 -4.24
C THR A 139 15.68 -0.30 -4.48
N ALA A 140 14.50 -0.91 -4.66
CA ALA A 140 13.26 -0.16 -4.77
C ALA A 140 12.94 0.65 -3.51
N ALA A 141 13.16 0.07 -2.33
CA ALA A 141 12.95 0.74 -1.04
C ALA A 141 13.94 1.89 -0.81
N GLU A 142 15.21 1.76 -1.23
CA GLU A 142 16.20 2.84 -1.18
C GLU A 142 15.80 4.01 -2.10
N LEU A 143 15.37 3.70 -3.33
CA LEU A 143 14.86 4.71 -4.27
C LEU A 143 13.62 5.42 -3.70
N PHE A 144 12.73 4.64 -3.10
CA PHE A 144 11.55 5.15 -2.42
C PHE A 144 11.92 6.10 -1.28
N GLY A 145 12.87 5.72 -0.43
CA GLY A 145 13.34 6.55 0.68
C GLY A 145 13.89 7.91 0.21
N ARG A 146 14.68 7.95 -0.87
CA ARG A 146 15.13 9.22 -1.47
C ARG A 146 13.97 10.11 -1.90
N HIS A 147 12.95 9.51 -2.49
CA HIS A 147 11.76 10.26 -2.90
C HIS A 147 10.96 10.81 -1.70
N VAL A 148 10.88 10.05 -0.60
CA VAL A 148 10.28 10.53 0.65
C VAL A 148 11.02 11.77 1.17
N GLU A 149 12.36 11.75 1.19
CA GLU A 149 13.15 12.93 1.60
C GLU A 149 12.91 14.14 0.68
N GLU A 150 12.79 13.92 -0.63
CA GLU A 150 12.44 14.99 -1.58
C GLU A 150 11.05 15.60 -1.29
N ILE A 151 10.06 14.76 -0.93
CA ILE A 151 8.71 15.22 -0.55
C ILE A 151 8.78 16.05 0.74
N CYS A 152 9.43 15.55 1.78
CA CYS A 152 9.59 16.27 3.04
C CYS A 152 10.28 17.63 2.83
N ALA A 153 11.38 17.65 2.11
CA ALA A 153 12.12 18.89 1.81
C ALA A 153 11.27 19.90 1.03
N ARG A 154 10.47 19.45 0.09
CA ARG A 154 9.64 20.31 -0.77
C ARG A 154 8.37 20.82 -0.06
N THR A 155 7.77 20.01 0.79
CA THR A 155 6.51 20.35 1.47
C THR A 155 6.73 21.00 2.83
N GLY A 156 7.91 20.86 3.43
CA GLY A 156 8.24 21.33 4.77
C GLY A 156 7.73 20.40 5.89
N HIS A 157 7.05 19.30 5.54
CA HIS A 157 6.59 18.32 6.51
C HIS A 157 7.75 17.41 6.96
N GLN A 158 7.77 17.05 8.24
CA GLN A 158 8.76 16.12 8.79
C GLN A 158 8.37 14.66 8.60
N GLU A 159 7.07 14.41 8.47
CA GLU A 159 6.48 13.08 8.35
C GLU A 159 5.50 13.04 7.18
N ILE A 160 5.29 11.84 6.66
CA ILE A 160 4.34 11.52 5.60
C ILE A 160 3.49 10.32 6.00
N ASP A 161 2.40 10.12 5.27
CA ASP A 161 1.65 8.86 5.27
C ASP A 161 1.86 8.10 3.95
N ILE A 162 1.76 6.79 4.01
CA ILE A 162 1.92 5.93 2.83
C ILE A 162 0.70 5.02 2.68
N VAL A 163 0.23 4.86 1.44
CA VAL A 163 -0.70 3.79 1.07
C VAL A 163 -0.05 2.93 -0.02
N GLY A 164 0.25 1.68 0.31
CA GLY A 164 0.90 0.74 -0.60
C GLY A 164 -0.02 -0.41 -1.00
N HIS A 165 -0.12 -0.70 -2.31
CA HIS A 165 -0.84 -1.86 -2.82
C HIS A 165 0.13 -2.99 -3.18
N SER A 166 -0.14 -4.21 -2.73
CA SER A 166 0.60 -5.41 -3.11
C SER A 166 2.14 -5.23 -2.92
N LEU A 167 2.94 -5.36 -3.96
CA LEU A 167 4.39 -5.13 -3.93
C LEU A 167 4.75 -3.73 -3.41
N GLY A 168 3.96 -2.70 -3.72
CA GLY A 168 4.20 -1.34 -3.25
C GLY A 168 4.16 -1.22 -1.72
N GLY A 169 3.26 -1.96 -1.06
CA GLY A 169 3.22 -2.05 0.40
C GLY A 169 4.43 -2.77 0.98
N LEU A 170 4.97 -3.77 0.27
CA LEU A 170 6.16 -4.50 0.70
C LEU A 170 7.43 -3.62 0.60
N ILE A 171 7.56 -2.86 -0.48
CA ILE A 171 8.64 -1.86 -0.65
C ILE A 171 8.58 -0.81 0.45
N ALA A 172 7.40 -0.26 0.72
CA ALA A 172 7.20 0.74 1.77
C ALA A 172 7.51 0.18 3.17
N ARG A 173 7.05 -1.05 3.48
CA ARG A 173 7.37 -1.70 4.75
C ARG A 173 8.87 -1.96 4.89
N TYR A 174 9.55 -2.37 3.82
CA TYR A 174 11.00 -2.58 3.84
C TYR A 174 11.74 -1.27 4.15
N TYR A 175 11.34 -0.18 3.52
CA TYR A 175 11.88 1.15 3.80
C TYR A 175 11.69 1.53 5.28
N VAL A 176 10.48 1.41 5.80
CA VAL A 176 10.16 1.74 7.19
C VAL A 176 10.98 0.90 8.17
N GLN A 177 10.96 -0.42 7.98
CA GLN A 177 11.48 -1.36 8.98
C GLN A 177 12.98 -1.59 8.91
N ARG A 178 13.61 -1.40 7.72
CA ARG A 178 15.01 -1.77 7.47
C ARG A 178 15.90 -0.61 7.06
N LEU A 179 15.33 0.49 6.60
CA LEU A 179 16.10 1.64 6.11
C LEU A 179 15.87 2.91 6.92
N GLY A 180 15.30 2.79 8.13
CA GLY A 180 15.07 3.92 9.05
C GLY A 180 13.92 4.83 8.62
N GLY A 181 13.03 4.36 7.74
CA GLY A 181 11.88 5.13 7.26
C GLY A 181 10.84 5.42 8.34
N ASP A 182 10.88 4.75 9.48
CA ASP A 182 10.04 5.03 10.66
C ASP A 182 10.25 6.45 11.22
N GLN A 183 11.36 7.11 10.87
CA GLN A 183 11.62 8.52 11.21
C GLN A 183 10.80 9.49 10.35
N ARG A 184 10.27 9.04 9.22
CA ARG A 184 9.55 9.82 8.23
C ARG A 184 8.12 9.38 8.02
N VAL A 185 7.79 8.14 8.35
CA VAL A 185 6.48 7.56 8.06
C VAL A 185 5.66 7.46 9.34
N ARG A 186 4.64 8.31 9.44
CA ARG A 186 3.69 8.30 10.54
C ARG A 186 2.79 7.07 10.47
N THR A 187 2.15 6.87 9.30
CA THR A 187 1.22 5.76 9.06
C THR A 187 1.54 5.06 7.75
N LEU A 188 1.62 3.74 7.78
CA LEU A 188 1.70 2.89 6.60
C LEU A 188 0.45 2.03 6.48
N VAL A 189 -0.41 2.37 5.51
CA VAL A 189 -1.55 1.56 5.11
C VAL A 189 -1.13 0.63 3.98
N THR A 190 -1.45 -0.66 4.10
CA THR A 190 -1.16 -1.66 3.06
C THR A 190 -2.42 -2.37 2.60
N LEU A 191 -2.50 -2.67 1.30
CA LEU A 191 -3.64 -3.28 0.65
C LEU A 191 -3.20 -4.56 -0.05
N GLY A 192 -3.59 -5.72 0.46
CA GLY A 192 -3.23 -7.02 -0.13
C GLY A 192 -1.72 -7.21 -0.30
N THR A 193 -0.92 -6.74 0.65
CA THR A 193 0.55 -6.85 0.60
C THR A 193 1.00 -8.19 1.20
N PRO A 194 1.86 -8.97 0.51
CA PRO A 194 2.30 -10.28 1.00
C PRO A 194 3.35 -10.15 2.12
N HIS A 195 2.94 -9.74 3.31
CA HIS A 195 3.84 -9.46 4.44
C HIS A 195 4.63 -10.66 4.95
N SER A 196 4.09 -11.87 4.81
CA SER A 196 4.77 -13.13 5.11
C SER A 196 5.14 -13.93 3.87
N GLY A 197 5.03 -13.29 2.70
CA GLY A 197 5.25 -13.90 1.40
C GLY A 197 4.00 -14.58 0.84
N THR A 198 4.05 -14.99 -0.43
CA THR A 198 2.93 -15.62 -1.11
C THR A 198 3.39 -16.78 -2.00
N ALA A 199 2.51 -17.77 -2.19
CA ALA A 199 2.68 -18.81 -3.18
C ALA A 199 2.31 -18.26 -4.57
N VAL A 200 3.23 -17.58 -5.22
CA VAL A 200 3.01 -16.94 -6.52
C VAL A 200 2.83 -17.96 -7.64
N ALA A 201 1.89 -17.68 -8.55
CA ALA A 201 1.68 -18.49 -9.75
C ALA A 201 2.99 -18.67 -10.56
N PRO A 202 3.25 -19.85 -11.10
CA PRO A 202 4.53 -20.18 -11.78
C PRO A 202 4.91 -19.21 -12.90
N LEU A 203 3.95 -18.73 -13.68
CA LEU A 203 4.19 -17.83 -14.81
C LEU A 203 4.71 -16.45 -14.39
N ALA A 204 4.24 -15.91 -13.26
CA ALA A 204 4.72 -14.63 -12.73
C ALA A 204 6.11 -14.75 -12.10
N SER A 205 6.55 -15.97 -11.76
CA SER A 205 7.81 -16.22 -11.07
C SER A 205 9.07 -16.05 -11.93
N ALA A 206 8.94 -15.78 -13.22
CA ALA A 206 10.08 -15.46 -14.08
C ALA A 206 10.76 -14.14 -13.69
N HIS A 207 9.99 -13.17 -13.20
CA HIS A 207 10.54 -11.87 -12.81
C HIS A 207 11.25 -11.93 -11.44
N PRO A 208 12.48 -11.39 -11.30
CA PRO A 208 13.25 -11.47 -10.06
C PRO A 208 12.53 -10.89 -8.84
N ILE A 209 11.86 -9.74 -8.96
CA ILE A 209 11.16 -9.10 -7.84
C ILE A 209 9.95 -9.93 -7.38
N VAL A 210 9.29 -10.66 -8.30
CA VAL A 210 8.18 -11.55 -7.95
C VAL A 210 8.67 -12.74 -7.13
N ARG A 211 9.87 -13.26 -7.43
CA ARG A 211 10.49 -14.31 -6.60
C ARG A 211 10.78 -13.83 -5.19
N GLN A 212 11.08 -12.54 -5.01
CA GLN A 212 11.34 -11.95 -3.68
C GLN A 212 10.06 -11.78 -2.85
N MET A 213 8.88 -11.85 -3.45
CA MET A 213 7.61 -11.88 -2.72
C MET A 213 7.23 -13.27 -2.20
N ARG A 214 8.01 -14.31 -2.47
CA ARG A 214 7.75 -15.66 -1.98
C ARG A 214 8.05 -15.81 -0.50
N THR A 215 7.27 -16.65 0.16
CA THR A 215 7.57 -17.11 1.52
C THR A 215 9.01 -17.69 1.56
N GLY A 216 9.78 -17.28 2.59
CA GLY A 216 11.16 -17.71 2.77
C GLY A 216 12.19 -16.99 1.87
N SER A 217 11.78 -16.01 1.06
CA SER A 217 12.72 -15.17 0.32
C SER A 217 13.48 -14.24 1.27
N ALA A 218 14.71 -13.84 0.89
CA ALA A 218 15.55 -13.02 1.77
C ALA A 218 14.87 -11.72 2.24
N PRO A 219 14.20 -10.92 1.38
CA PRO A 219 13.49 -9.73 1.86
C PRO A 219 12.36 -10.05 2.87
N ILE A 220 11.63 -11.15 2.69
CA ILE A 220 10.58 -11.56 3.63
C ILE A 220 11.19 -11.99 4.97
N GLU A 221 12.28 -12.75 4.96
CA GLU A 221 12.96 -13.14 6.21
C GLU A 221 13.58 -11.93 6.92
N GLU A 222 14.12 -10.96 6.22
CA GLU A 222 14.63 -9.72 6.80
C GLU A 222 13.52 -8.90 7.48
N LEU A 223 12.29 -8.92 6.95
CA LEU A 223 11.13 -8.27 7.56
C LEU A 223 10.62 -8.98 8.83
N ARG A 224 11.10 -10.19 9.13
CA ARG A 224 10.83 -10.91 10.39
C ARG A 224 11.82 -10.59 11.49
N LEU A 225 12.98 -9.99 11.15
CA LEU A 225 14.00 -9.63 12.13
C LEU A 225 13.46 -8.53 13.07
N PRO A 226 13.94 -8.46 14.31
CA PRO A 226 13.54 -7.45 15.28
C PRO A 226 13.58 -6.03 14.74
N ALA A 227 12.59 -5.21 15.11
CA ALA A 227 12.47 -3.81 14.75
C ALA A 227 12.11 -2.96 15.99
N PRO A 228 12.91 -3.03 17.06
CA PRO A 228 12.60 -2.36 18.31
C PRO A 228 12.54 -0.84 18.12
N GLY A 229 11.52 -0.22 18.69
CA GLY A 229 11.34 1.23 18.65
C GLY A 229 10.82 1.77 17.31
N CYS A 230 10.34 0.93 16.38
CA CYS A 230 9.63 1.38 15.18
C CYS A 230 8.40 2.18 15.57
N ARG A 231 8.32 3.45 15.11
CA ARG A 231 7.29 4.41 15.52
C ARG A 231 6.10 4.47 14.57
N THR A 232 6.23 3.89 13.40
CA THR A 232 5.18 3.90 12.37
C THR A 232 3.98 3.05 12.81
N ARG A 233 2.76 3.60 12.69
CA ARG A 233 1.53 2.81 12.77
C ARG A 233 1.31 2.09 11.45
N PHE A 234 0.99 0.80 11.54
CA PHE A 234 0.68 -0.03 10.37
C PHE A 234 -0.80 -0.39 10.36
N VAL A 235 -1.46 -0.24 9.21
CA VAL A 235 -2.83 -0.71 9.01
C VAL A 235 -2.87 -1.58 7.75
N SER A 236 -3.09 -2.89 7.91
CA SER A 236 -3.10 -3.83 6.80
C SER A 236 -4.50 -4.29 6.45
N PHE A 237 -4.97 -3.91 5.25
CA PHE A 237 -6.21 -4.40 4.67
C PHE A 237 -5.97 -5.66 3.86
N TRP A 238 -6.69 -6.73 4.18
CA TRP A 238 -6.58 -8.01 3.48
C TRP A 238 -7.95 -8.58 3.13
N GLY A 239 -8.08 -9.07 1.90
CA GLY A 239 -9.31 -9.65 1.38
C GLY A 239 -9.33 -11.16 1.58
N GLU A 240 -10.38 -11.72 2.17
CA GLU A 240 -10.53 -13.16 2.35
C GLU A 240 -10.61 -13.93 1.01
N LEU A 241 -11.01 -13.25 -0.06
CA LEU A 241 -11.12 -13.81 -1.40
C LEU A 241 -9.95 -13.41 -2.31
N ASP A 242 -8.86 -12.90 -1.73
CA ASP A 242 -7.63 -12.62 -2.44
C ASP A 242 -7.02 -13.92 -2.98
N ARG A 243 -6.86 -14.00 -4.31
CA ARG A 243 -6.28 -15.16 -5.00
C ARG A 243 -4.88 -14.91 -5.54
N VAL A 244 -4.37 -13.70 -5.34
CA VAL A 244 -3.00 -13.32 -5.69
C VAL A 244 -2.10 -13.56 -4.49
N ILE A 245 -2.55 -13.18 -3.30
CA ILE A 245 -1.87 -13.49 -2.05
C ILE A 245 -2.42 -14.81 -1.51
N VAL A 246 -1.57 -15.84 -1.47
CA VAL A 246 -1.95 -17.20 -1.08
C VAL A 246 -0.99 -17.70 0.00
N PRO A 247 -1.48 -18.03 1.21
CA PRO A 247 -2.85 -17.82 1.69
C PRO A 247 -3.18 -16.32 1.89
N PRO A 248 -4.47 -15.91 1.87
CA PRO A 248 -4.86 -14.49 2.03
C PRO A 248 -4.35 -13.86 3.34
N GLU A 249 -4.26 -14.64 4.41
CA GLU A 249 -3.75 -14.23 5.72
C GLU A 249 -2.27 -13.82 5.68
N ALA A 250 -1.53 -14.19 4.62
CA ALA A 250 -0.15 -13.74 4.43
C ALA A 250 -0.04 -12.22 4.21
N ALA A 251 -1.18 -11.55 3.95
CA ALA A 251 -1.25 -10.10 3.91
C ALA A 251 -1.40 -9.45 5.30
N ARG A 252 -1.53 -10.20 6.37
CA ARG A 252 -1.50 -9.68 7.74
C ARG A 252 -0.07 -9.36 8.17
N ILE A 253 0.05 -8.32 8.98
CA ILE A 253 1.30 -8.02 9.69
C ILE A 253 1.20 -8.69 11.07
N ASP A 254 2.04 -9.70 11.27
CA ASP A 254 2.20 -10.41 12.55
C ASP A 254 3.67 -10.27 12.97
N HIS A 255 3.96 -9.20 13.70
CA HIS A 255 5.31 -8.86 14.13
C HIS A 255 5.27 -8.20 15.52
N PRO A 256 6.02 -8.73 16.52
CA PRO A 256 5.90 -8.30 17.91
C PRO A 256 6.31 -6.85 18.18
N ASP A 257 7.20 -6.28 17.36
CA ASP A 257 7.73 -4.94 17.55
C ASP A 257 6.98 -3.85 16.76
N LEU A 258 5.94 -4.20 16.01
CA LEU A 258 5.19 -3.25 15.18
C LEU A 258 3.80 -2.97 15.76
N ASP A 259 3.43 -1.69 15.82
CA ASP A 259 2.05 -1.27 16.06
C ASP A 259 1.24 -1.54 14.80
N ALA A 260 0.61 -2.72 14.71
CA ALA A 260 -0.04 -3.21 13.51
C ALA A 260 -1.51 -3.60 13.75
N GLU A 261 -2.40 -2.93 13.02
CA GLU A 261 -3.81 -3.26 12.91
C GLU A 261 -4.06 -4.05 11.62
N ASN A 262 -4.78 -5.19 11.72
CA ASN A 262 -5.13 -6.02 10.57
C ASN A 262 -6.63 -5.98 10.31
N VAL A 263 -7.03 -5.34 9.21
CA VAL A 263 -8.43 -5.15 8.82
C VAL A 263 -8.82 -6.19 7.77
N ARG A 264 -9.72 -7.11 8.13
CA ARG A 264 -10.27 -8.09 7.18
C ARG A 264 -11.36 -7.45 6.34
N VAL A 265 -11.31 -7.67 5.02
CA VAL A 265 -12.31 -7.20 4.08
C VAL A 265 -13.02 -8.40 3.46
N THR A 266 -14.32 -8.52 3.70
CA THR A 266 -15.13 -9.64 3.20
C THR A 266 -15.64 -9.41 1.78
N GLY A 267 -15.65 -10.47 0.97
CA GLY A 267 -16.23 -10.43 -0.38
C GLY A 267 -15.43 -9.66 -1.42
N ILE A 268 -14.20 -9.25 -1.11
CA ILE A 268 -13.33 -8.45 -1.97
C ILE A 268 -12.04 -9.22 -2.25
N GLY A 269 -11.61 -9.20 -3.52
CA GLY A 269 -10.35 -9.78 -3.96
C GLY A 269 -9.24 -8.74 -4.09
N HIS A 270 -8.12 -9.14 -4.67
CA HIS A 270 -6.88 -8.38 -4.70
C HIS A 270 -6.95 -7.03 -5.42
N LEU A 271 -7.43 -7.05 -6.67
CA LEU A 271 -7.45 -5.87 -7.54
C LEU A 271 -8.51 -4.85 -7.14
N ALA A 272 -9.54 -5.30 -6.43
CA ALA A 272 -10.62 -4.44 -5.99
C ALA A 272 -10.28 -3.65 -4.71
N LEU A 273 -9.30 -4.07 -3.91
CA LEU A 273 -8.93 -3.41 -2.66
C LEU A 273 -8.68 -1.89 -2.81
N PRO A 274 -7.86 -1.41 -3.75
CA PRO A 274 -7.56 0.02 -3.85
C PRO A 274 -8.71 0.88 -4.42
N VAL A 275 -9.73 0.25 -5.01
CA VAL A 275 -10.83 0.96 -5.70
C VAL A 275 -12.18 0.79 -5.02
N HIS A 276 -12.32 -0.13 -4.07
CA HIS A 276 -13.60 -0.40 -3.41
C HIS A 276 -13.99 0.75 -2.46
N PRO A 277 -15.20 1.31 -2.56
CA PRO A 277 -15.59 2.49 -1.78
C PRO A 277 -15.46 2.33 -0.28
N THR A 278 -15.82 1.17 0.26
CA THR A 278 -15.70 0.88 1.70
C THR A 278 -14.23 0.87 2.15
N VAL A 279 -13.33 0.28 1.35
CA VAL A 279 -11.89 0.27 1.63
C VAL A 279 -11.32 1.68 1.55
N VAL A 280 -11.70 2.45 0.52
CA VAL A 280 -11.29 3.86 0.39
C VAL A 280 -11.75 4.69 1.59
N ALA A 281 -12.97 4.47 2.10
CA ALA A 281 -13.46 5.15 3.30
C ALA A 281 -12.62 4.76 4.54
N ALA A 282 -12.38 3.47 4.75
CA ALA A 282 -11.60 2.97 5.88
C ALA A 282 -10.12 3.41 5.84
N ILE A 283 -9.51 3.51 4.65
CA ILE A 283 -8.16 4.09 4.49
C ILE A 283 -8.14 5.54 5.00
N ARG A 284 -9.14 6.33 4.64
CA ARG A 284 -9.23 7.71 5.09
C ARG A 284 -9.33 7.81 6.61
N GLU A 285 -10.20 7.00 7.22
CA GLU A 285 -10.34 6.92 8.68
C GLU A 285 -9.01 6.58 9.34
N ALA A 286 -8.30 5.56 8.84
CA ALA A 286 -7.00 5.15 9.35
C ALA A 286 -5.94 6.28 9.30
N LEU A 287 -5.95 7.10 8.24
CA LEU A 287 -5.04 8.24 8.11
C LEU A 287 -5.43 9.43 9.02
N GLU A 288 -6.74 9.65 9.25
CA GLU A 288 -7.26 10.71 10.12
C GLU A 288 -7.01 10.38 11.61
N GLU A 289 -7.21 9.13 12.05
CA GLU A 289 -7.00 8.67 13.44
C GLU A 289 -5.55 8.86 13.92
N SER A 290 -4.59 8.74 13.04
CA SER A 290 -3.17 8.93 13.37
C SER A 290 -2.80 10.38 13.69
N GLY A 291 -3.72 11.35 13.51
CA GLY A 291 -3.55 12.77 13.87
C GLY A 291 -4.05 13.12 15.26
N GLY A 292 -4.74 12.22 15.96
CA GLY A 292 -5.22 12.42 17.32
C GLY A 292 -4.20 12.01 18.39
N PRO A 293 -4.28 12.54 19.63
CA PRO A 293 -3.45 12.06 20.73
C PRO A 293 -3.73 10.57 20.96
N ALA A 294 -2.68 9.77 21.16
CA ALA A 294 -2.75 8.33 21.39
C ALA A 294 -3.75 8.00 22.51
N THR A 295 -4.95 7.59 22.17
CA THR A 295 -5.94 7.05 23.10
C THR A 295 -5.79 5.54 23.10
N GLY A 296 -5.47 5.04 24.26
CA GLY A 296 -5.16 3.69 24.74
C GLY A 296 -5.96 2.50 24.16
N PRO A 297 -5.85 1.30 24.76
CA PRO A 297 -5.82 0.01 24.08
C PRO A 297 -7.13 -0.39 23.39
N ALA A 298 -6.95 -1.12 22.29
CA ALA A 298 -7.95 -1.69 21.41
C ALA A 298 -9.16 -2.30 22.11
N LYS A 299 -10.35 -1.91 21.68
CA LYS A 299 -11.59 -2.66 21.90
C LYS A 299 -11.75 -3.67 20.77
N ASP A 300 -11.82 -4.95 21.13
CA ASP A 300 -12.31 -6.01 20.27
C ASP A 300 -13.72 -5.65 19.78
N ALA A 301 -13.82 -5.26 18.52
CA ALA A 301 -15.10 -5.14 17.84
C ALA A 301 -15.47 -6.49 17.24
N GLY A 302 -15.97 -7.40 18.06
CA GLY A 302 -16.75 -8.52 17.61
C GLY A 302 -18.05 -7.98 17.00
N ALA A 303 -18.16 -8.06 15.69
CA ALA A 303 -19.43 -7.83 15.01
C ALA A 303 -20.12 -9.16 14.78
N ALA A 304 -21.32 -9.25 15.32
CA ALA A 304 -22.29 -10.32 15.13
C ALA A 304 -22.81 -10.38 13.69
#